data_2d7528179147f0f6d0be3fff278cbbc3
#
_entry.id   2d7528179147f0f6d0be3fff278cbbc3
#
_cell.length_a   1.000
_cell.length_b   1.000
_cell.length_c   1.000
_cell.angle_alpha   90.00
_cell.angle_beta   90.00
_cell.angle_gamma   90.00
#
_symmetry.space_group_name_H-M   'P 1'
#
loop_
_entity.id
_entity.type
_entity.pdbx_description
1 polymer ?
#
loop_
_entity_poly.entity_id
_entity_poly.type
_entity_poly.pdbx_seq_one_letter_code
_entity_poly.pdbx_strand_id
1 'polypeptide(L)'
;MIRTFLDAGVLIAAVRGQEDEAACALAMLEDPERSFITSDFLKMEVLPKALYYQRPAEVALYERFFSRARLLPVSAALVTQAYTEACTFGLSALDALHVTFAKAGGAEEFITTERPTTPLFRVTGMVIKTIAP
;
A
#
# COMPACT_ATOMS: atom_id res chain seq x y z
N MET A 1 4.55 8.95 -15.81
CA MET A 1 4.86 8.19 -14.58
C MET A 1 3.69 7.28 -14.23
N ILE A 2 4.00 6.11 -13.73
CA ILE A 2 2.97 5.16 -13.31
C ILE A 2 2.50 5.54 -11.90
N ARG A 3 1.20 5.80 -11.75
CA ARG A 3 0.61 6.10 -10.44
C ARG A 3 0.39 4.78 -9.69
N THR A 4 1.07 4.63 -8.57
CA THR A 4 1.18 3.37 -7.84
C THR A 4 0.73 3.53 -6.40
N PHE A 5 -0.08 2.59 -5.92
CA PHE A 5 -0.38 2.44 -4.50
C PHE A 5 0.34 1.19 -3.97
N LEU A 6 1.12 1.35 -2.91
CA LEU A 6 1.82 0.24 -2.27
C LEU A 6 1.09 -0.17 -1.00
N ASP A 7 0.78 -1.45 -0.88
CA ASP A 7 0.24 -2.03 0.34
C ASP A 7 1.32 -2.06 1.44
N ALA A 8 0.89 -2.11 2.70
CA ALA A 8 1.79 -2.14 3.86
C ALA A 8 2.82 -3.26 3.76
N GLY A 9 2.42 -4.43 3.26
CA GLY A 9 3.31 -5.57 3.10
C GLY A 9 4.54 -5.26 2.25
N VAL A 10 4.40 -4.41 1.22
CA VAL A 10 5.53 -4.03 0.37
C VAL A 10 6.53 -3.18 1.14
N LEU A 11 6.05 -2.21 1.91
CA LEU A 11 6.91 -1.37 2.76
C LEU A 11 7.64 -2.20 3.82
N ILE A 12 6.92 -3.13 4.46
CA ILE A 12 7.48 -4.02 5.46
C ILE A 12 8.51 -4.97 4.83
N ALA A 13 8.22 -5.51 3.65
CA ALA A 13 9.14 -6.38 2.93
C ALA A 13 10.47 -5.70 2.61
N ALA A 14 10.44 -4.39 2.31
CA ALA A 14 11.64 -3.63 2.01
C ALA A 14 12.67 -3.64 3.16
N VAL A 15 12.20 -3.75 4.41
CA VAL A 15 13.08 -3.75 5.59
C VAL A 15 13.20 -5.12 6.25
N ARG A 16 12.23 -6.01 6.09
CA ARG A 16 12.16 -7.28 6.79
C ARG A 16 12.01 -8.50 5.90
N GLY A 17 11.77 -8.31 4.61
CA GLY A 17 11.53 -9.41 3.70
C GLY A 17 12.75 -10.30 3.51
N GLN A 18 12.51 -11.48 2.95
CA GLN A 18 13.58 -12.32 2.44
C GLN A 18 14.34 -11.55 1.34
N GLU A 19 15.58 -11.94 1.08
CA GLU A 19 16.49 -11.18 0.23
C GLU A 19 15.87 -10.76 -1.11
N ASP A 20 15.26 -11.70 -1.84
CA ASP A 20 14.67 -11.42 -3.16
C ASP A 20 13.44 -10.54 -3.06
N GLU A 21 12.59 -10.76 -2.06
CA GLU A 21 11.40 -9.96 -1.83
C GLU A 21 11.75 -8.53 -1.41
N ALA A 22 12.73 -8.40 -0.50
CA ALA A 22 13.22 -7.10 -0.07
C ALA A 22 13.82 -6.32 -1.24
N ALA A 23 14.62 -6.97 -2.08
CA ALA A 23 15.20 -6.34 -3.25
C ALA A 23 14.14 -5.85 -4.24
N CYS A 24 13.11 -6.66 -4.46
CA CYS A 24 11.99 -6.29 -5.32
C CYS A 24 11.23 -5.07 -4.75
N ALA A 25 10.94 -5.08 -3.45
CA ALA A 25 10.26 -3.98 -2.78
C ALA A 25 11.08 -2.68 -2.85
N LEU A 26 12.37 -2.76 -2.58
CA LEU A 26 13.26 -1.60 -2.66
C LEU A 26 13.36 -1.06 -4.08
N ALA A 27 13.43 -1.93 -5.08
CA ALA A 27 13.45 -1.51 -6.48
C ALA A 27 12.20 -0.72 -6.86
N MET A 28 11.04 -1.12 -6.35
CA MET A 28 9.80 -0.38 -6.58
C MET A 28 9.81 0.97 -5.89
N LEU A 29 10.28 1.03 -4.64
CA LEU A 29 10.36 2.29 -3.88
C LEU A 29 11.30 3.30 -4.53
N GLU A 30 12.36 2.83 -5.19
CA GLU A 30 13.37 3.67 -5.81
C GLU A 30 13.12 3.93 -7.30
N ASP A 31 12.07 3.36 -7.87
CA ASP A 31 11.77 3.49 -9.30
C ASP A 31 11.38 4.93 -9.64
N PRO A 32 12.17 5.64 -10.47
CA PRO A 32 11.87 7.01 -10.84
C PRO A 32 10.64 7.14 -11.75
N GLU A 33 10.18 6.05 -12.35
CA GLU A 33 9.01 6.02 -13.22
C GLU A 33 7.69 5.87 -12.47
N ARG A 34 7.75 5.71 -11.14
CA ARG A 34 6.56 5.59 -10.30
C ARG A 34 6.32 6.84 -9.46
N SER A 35 5.06 7.27 -9.42
CA SER A 35 4.58 8.25 -8.44
C SER A 35 3.66 7.52 -7.47
N PHE A 36 3.84 7.76 -6.17
CA PHE A 36 3.12 7.01 -5.15
C PHE A 36 1.94 7.78 -4.60
N ILE A 37 0.86 7.06 -4.35
CA ILE A 37 -0.34 7.52 -3.65
C ILE A 37 -0.40 6.76 -2.34
N THR A 38 -0.74 7.44 -1.25
CA THR A 38 -0.83 6.82 0.05
C THR A 38 -1.96 7.44 0.88
N SER A 39 -2.15 6.93 2.08
CA SER A 39 -3.18 7.40 3.00
C SER A 39 -2.69 7.34 4.44
N ASP A 40 -3.41 8.04 5.33
CA ASP A 40 -3.16 7.94 6.76
C ASP A 40 -3.41 6.53 7.31
N PHE A 41 -4.27 5.74 6.67
CA PHE A 41 -4.51 4.36 7.09
C PHE A 41 -3.28 3.48 6.86
N LEU A 42 -2.59 3.66 5.74
CA LEU A 42 -1.34 2.97 5.47
C LEU A 42 -0.26 3.39 6.46
N LYS A 43 -0.15 4.69 6.69
CA LYS A 43 0.80 5.25 7.66
C LYS A 43 0.58 4.67 9.05
N MET A 44 -0.68 4.53 9.46
CA MET A 44 -1.07 3.97 10.75
C MET A 44 -0.74 2.47 10.86
N GLU A 45 -0.67 1.76 9.75
CA GLU A 45 -0.29 0.35 9.76
C GLU A 45 1.20 0.14 10.03
N VAL A 46 2.07 1.00 9.52
CA VAL A 46 3.51 0.73 9.52
C VAL A 46 4.31 1.55 10.54
N LEU A 47 4.00 2.83 10.71
CA LEU A 47 4.80 3.71 11.55
C LEU A 47 4.65 3.49 13.04
N PRO A 48 3.44 3.35 13.62
CA PRO A 48 3.30 3.25 15.07
C PRO A 48 4.08 2.10 15.67
N LYS A 49 4.05 0.92 15.08
CA LYS A 49 4.79 -0.24 15.59
C LYS A 49 6.31 -0.05 15.48
N ALA A 50 6.79 0.51 14.38
CA ALA A 50 8.21 0.78 14.21
C ALA A 50 8.72 1.79 15.24
N LEU A 51 7.94 2.79 15.55
CA LEU A 51 8.24 3.77 16.60
C LEU A 51 8.19 3.14 17.99
N TYR A 52 7.13 2.38 18.28
CA TYR A 52 6.96 1.74 19.58
C TYR A 52 8.10 0.76 19.91
N TYR A 53 8.51 -0.04 18.93
CA TYR A 53 9.58 -1.03 19.11
C TYR A 53 10.97 -0.45 18.84
N GLN A 54 11.08 0.85 18.68
CA GLN A 54 12.36 1.57 18.53
C GLN A 54 13.21 0.98 17.41
N ARG A 55 12.66 0.99 16.20
CA ARG A 55 13.32 0.48 14.99
C ARG A 55 13.67 1.67 14.08
N PRO A 56 14.78 2.38 14.34
CA PRO A 56 15.06 3.64 13.66
C PRO A 56 15.28 3.51 12.15
N ALA A 57 15.84 2.40 11.68
CA ALA A 57 16.03 2.18 10.26
C ALA A 57 14.71 2.00 9.52
N GLU A 58 13.76 1.27 10.12
CA GLU A 58 12.41 1.13 9.57
C GLU A 58 11.68 2.46 9.54
N VAL A 59 11.72 3.20 10.65
CA VAL A 59 11.09 4.51 10.75
C VAL A 59 11.61 5.45 9.67
N ALA A 60 12.93 5.50 9.47
CA ALA A 60 13.56 6.35 8.47
C ALA A 60 13.09 6.01 7.05
N LEU A 61 13.00 4.71 6.72
CA LEU A 61 12.52 4.27 5.41
C LEU A 61 11.06 4.67 5.19
N TYR A 62 10.19 4.40 6.17
CA TYR A 62 8.77 4.72 6.07
C TYR A 62 8.54 6.23 5.96
N GLU A 63 9.20 7.02 6.78
CA GLU A 63 9.07 8.48 6.74
C GLU A 63 9.53 9.05 5.40
N ARG A 64 10.61 8.52 4.83
CA ARG A 64 11.07 8.94 3.51
C ARG A 64 10.03 8.60 2.44
N PHE A 65 9.43 7.42 2.50
CA PHE A 65 8.36 7.05 1.58
C PHE A 65 7.18 8.04 1.68
N PHE A 66 6.68 8.27 2.90
CA PHE A 66 5.52 9.16 3.11
C PHE A 66 5.81 10.61 2.72
N SER A 67 7.04 11.06 2.85
CA SER A 67 7.41 12.42 2.43
C SER A 67 7.38 12.59 0.91
N ARG A 68 7.58 11.52 0.14
CA ARG A 68 7.57 11.53 -1.33
C ARG A 68 6.23 11.19 -1.93
N ALA A 69 5.39 10.47 -1.21
CA ALA A 69 4.09 10.02 -1.70
C ALA A 69 3.04 11.14 -1.57
N ARG A 70 2.06 11.12 -2.48
CA ARG A 70 0.91 12.00 -2.37
C ARG A 70 -0.08 11.41 -1.37
N LEU A 71 -0.30 12.09 -0.27
CA LEU A 71 -1.24 11.69 0.76
C LEU A 71 -2.65 12.13 0.36
N LEU A 72 -3.56 11.17 0.18
CA LEU A 72 -4.96 11.47 -0.09
C LEU A 72 -5.68 11.70 1.25
N PRO A 73 -6.33 12.86 1.46
CA PRO A 73 -7.02 13.14 2.72
C PRO A 73 -8.17 12.18 2.99
N VAL A 74 -8.36 11.85 4.26
CA VAL A 74 -9.49 11.03 4.71
C VAL A 74 -10.76 11.86 4.66
N SER A 75 -11.84 11.25 4.15
CA SER A 75 -13.17 11.85 4.15
C SER A 75 -14.23 10.80 4.49
N ALA A 76 -15.37 11.25 4.99
CA ALA A 76 -16.49 10.35 5.26
C ALA A 76 -16.96 9.64 3.98
N ALA A 77 -16.96 10.33 2.85
CA ALA A 77 -17.35 9.76 1.57
C ALA A 77 -16.45 8.59 1.17
N LEU A 78 -15.14 8.72 1.36
CA LEU A 78 -14.19 7.63 1.04
C LEU A 78 -14.37 6.43 1.97
N VAL A 79 -14.66 6.66 3.24
CA VAL A 79 -14.95 5.56 4.17
C VAL A 79 -16.23 4.82 3.76
N THR A 80 -17.25 5.54 3.35
CA THR A 80 -18.49 4.94 2.82
C THR A 80 -18.23 4.13 1.55
N GLN A 81 -17.39 4.63 0.64
CA GLN A 81 -16.99 3.90 -0.55
C GLN A 81 -16.22 2.63 -0.21
N ALA A 82 -15.37 2.67 0.82
CA ALA A 82 -14.63 1.50 1.28
C ALA A 82 -15.58 0.41 1.77
N TYR A 83 -16.65 0.78 2.46
CA TYR A 83 -17.68 -0.18 2.86
C TYR A 83 -18.26 -0.89 1.62
N THR A 84 -18.58 -0.14 0.57
CA THR A 84 -19.09 -0.70 -0.68
C THR A 84 -18.09 -1.64 -1.35
N GLU A 85 -16.80 -1.26 -1.41
CA GLU A 85 -15.75 -2.12 -1.95
C GLU A 85 -15.61 -3.41 -1.14
N ALA A 86 -15.69 -3.32 0.17
CA ALA A 86 -15.65 -4.50 1.04
C ALA A 86 -16.78 -5.46 0.75
N CYS A 87 -18.02 -4.94 0.58
CA CYS A 87 -19.19 -5.75 0.25
C CYS A 87 -19.08 -6.36 -1.15
N THR A 88 -18.57 -5.62 -2.11
CA THR A 88 -18.52 -6.05 -3.52
C THR A 88 -17.50 -7.18 -3.72
N PHE A 89 -16.32 -7.07 -3.10
CA PHE A 89 -15.21 -7.99 -3.36
C PHE A 89 -14.88 -8.90 -2.19
N GLY A 90 -15.60 -8.78 -1.07
CA GLY A 90 -15.34 -9.60 0.12
C GLY A 90 -14.01 -9.25 0.79
N LEU A 91 -13.67 -7.97 0.87
CA LEU A 91 -12.41 -7.49 1.42
C LEU A 91 -12.50 -7.27 2.92
N SER A 92 -11.35 -7.43 3.61
CA SER A 92 -11.20 -6.92 4.98
C SER A 92 -11.34 -5.40 5.00
N ALA A 93 -11.62 -4.84 6.19
CA ALA A 93 -11.81 -3.39 6.32
C ALA A 93 -10.61 -2.60 5.82
N LEU A 94 -9.41 -3.02 6.19
CA LEU A 94 -8.19 -2.29 5.83
C LEU A 94 -7.85 -2.42 4.34
N ASP A 95 -8.02 -3.62 3.76
CA ASP A 95 -7.84 -3.80 2.32
C ASP A 95 -8.83 -2.95 1.53
N ALA A 96 -10.09 -2.88 1.99
CA ALA A 96 -11.11 -2.06 1.34
C ALA A 96 -10.75 -0.56 1.39
N LEU A 97 -10.22 -0.09 2.51
CA LEU A 97 -9.75 1.29 2.64
C LEU A 97 -8.60 1.57 1.68
N HIS A 98 -7.61 0.68 1.61
CA HIS A 98 -6.48 0.86 0.71
C HIS A 98 -6.91 0.88 -0.75
N VAL A 99 -7.77 -0.05 -1.15
CA VAL A 99 -8.31 -0.10 -2.52
C VAL A 99 -9.06 1.18 -2.86
N THR A 100 -9.92 1.64 -1.95
CA THR A 100 -10.70 2.85 -2.17
C THR A 100 -9.82 4.09 -2.34
N PHE A 101 -8.82 4.25 -1.48
CA PHE A 101 -7.90 5.38 -1.56
C PHE A 101 -7.03 5.30 -2.82
N ALA A 102 -6.59 4.11 -3.19
CA ALA A 102 -5.85 3.90 -4.43
C ALA A 102 -6.67 4.36 -5.65
N LYS A 103 -7.92 3.91 -5.75
CA LYS A 103 -8.82 4.30 -6.85
C LYS A 103 -9.08 5.79 -6.86
N ALA A 104 -9.41 6.36 -5.70
CA ALA A 104 -9.70 7.80 -5.58
C ALA A 104 -8.49 8.67 -5.95
N GLY A 105 -7.29 8.21 -5.66
CA GLY A 105 -6.05 8.88 -6.03
C GLY A 105 -5.64 8.69 -7.49
N GLY A 106 -6.37 7.87 -8.24
CA GLY A 106 -6.05 7.60 -9.63
C GLY A 106 -4.92 6.59 -9.85
N ALA A 107 -4.73 5.67 -8.91
CA ALA A 107 -3.72 4.63 -9.07
C ALA A 107 -4.02 3.75 -10.28
N GLU A 108 -2.99 3.51 -11.08
CA GLU A 108 -3.05 2.59 -12.21
C GLU A 108 -2.74 1.17 -11.76
N GLU A 109 -1.90 1.05 -10.73
CA GLU A 109 -1.52 -0.25 -10.16
C GLU A 109 -1.52 -0.21 -8.64
N PHE A 110 -1.86 -1.34 -8.05
CA PHE A 110 -1.84 -1.61 -6.62
C PHE A 110 -0.90 -2.79 -6.39
N ILE A 111 0.17 -2.57 -5.64
CA ILE A 111 1.20 -3.59 -5.41
C ILE A 111 1.07 -4.14 -4.00
N THR A 112 1.07 -5.46 -3.89
CA THR A 112 0.89 -6.18 -2.62
C THR A 112 1.90 -7.31 -2.48
N THR A 113 2.01 -7.85 -1.27
CA THR A 113 2.75 -9.09 -0.99
C THR A 113 1.83 -10.30 -0.92
N GLU A 114 0.52 -10.10 -1.07
CA GLU A 114 -0.44 -11.18 -1.02
C GLU A 114 -0.39 -12.05 -2.28
N ARG A 115 -0.77 -13.31 -2.13
CA ARG A 115 -0.83 -14.23 -3.27
C ARG A 115 -2.08 -13.96 -4.12
N PRO A 116 -2.03 -14.31 -5.44
CA PRO A 116 -3.16 -14.05 -6.34
C PRO A 116 -4.47 -14.74 -5.97
N THR A 117 -4.46 -15.68 -5.02
CA THR A 117 -5.65 -16.39 -4.56
C THR A 117 -6.46 -15.62 -3.51
N THR A 118 -5.93 -14.49 -3.02
CA THR A 118 -6.61 -13.70 -1.98
C THR A 118 -7.72 -12.83 -2.58
N PRO A 119 -8.69 -12.39 -1.75
CA PRO A 119 -9.81 -11.55 -2.21
C PRO A 119 -9.38 -10.24 -2.88
N LEU A 120 -8.22 -9.70 -2.52
CA LEU A 120 -7.70 -8.47 -3.10
C LEU A 120 -7.63 -8.54 -4.63
N PHE A 121 -7.32 -9.71 -5.19
CA PHE A 121 -7.20 -9.90 -6.63
C PHE A 121 -8.55 -9.97 -7.37
N ARG A 122 -9.66 -9.94 -6.64
CA ARG A 122 -11.01 -9.82 -7.25
C ARG A 122 -11.31 -8.38 -7.68
N VAL A 123 -10.58 -7.42 -7.13
CA VAL A 123 -10.83 -5.99 -7.36
C VAL A 123 -10.64 -5.64 -8.84
N THR A 124 -11.58 -4.86 -9.36
CA THR A 124 -11.55 -4.32 -10.73
C THR A 124 -11.31 -2.82 -10.69
N GLY A 125 -10.94 -2.23 -11.83
CA GLY A 125 -10.75 -0.79 -11.96
C GLY A 125 -9.29 -0.33 -11.84
N MET A 126 -8.39 -1.23 -11.45
CA MET A 126 -6.95 -1.01 -11.51
C MET A 126 -6.25 -2.36 -11.54
N VAL A 127 -4.98 -2.37 -11.90
CA VAL A 127 -4.20 -3.62 -11.96
C VAL A 127 -3.65 -3.94 -10.57
N ILE A 128 -3.93 -5.14 -10.09
CA ILE A 128 -3.37 -5.66 -8.83
C ILE A 128 -2.17 -6.53 -9.18
N LYS A 129 -1.02 -6.21 -8.60
CA LYS A 129 0.23 -6.96 -8.81
C LYS A 129 0.80 -7.41 -7.49
N THR A 130 1.39 -8.60 -7.46
CA THR A 130 2.07 -9.10 -6.27
C THR A 130 3.57 -9.21 -6.48
N ILE A 131 4.31 -8.96 -5.38
CA ILE A 131 5.75 -9.28 -5.32
C ILE A 131 6.00 -10.59 -4.59
N ALA A 132 4.94 -11.29 -4.19
CA ALA A 132 5.08 -12.62 -3.59
C ALA A 132 5.73 -13.58 -4.58
N PRO A 133 6.66 -14.44 -4.10
CA PRO A 133 7.32 -15.43 -4.96
C PRO A 133 6.37 -16.52 -5.46
#